data_26083490eda7dea1076984c3c5699780
#
_entry.id   26083490eda7dea1076984c3c5699780
#
_cell.length_a   1.000
_cell.length_b   1.000
_cell.length_c   1.000
_cell.angle_alpha   90.00
_cell.angle_beta   90.00
_cell.angle_gamma   90.00
#
_symmetry.space_group_name_H-M   'P 1'
#
loop_
_entity.id
_entity.type
_entity.pdbx_description
1 polymer ?
#
loop_
_entity_poly.entity_id
_entity_poly.type
_entity_poly.pdbx_seq_one_letter_code
_entity_poly.pdbx_strand_id
1 'polypeptide(L)'
;KLLEDKSIDAVVITTPDHWHARMTIDACHAGKDVYCEKPLSLTIAEGRRMVHAARENKRIVQTGSQQRSSPEFWKACMIVRNGFIGDVKEVLVGIPGPNHPGDIGPVEMVPPELNYDMWLGPASLKPFHSKRVHYNFRFWWDYSGGQMTNFGAHHLDIAQWGLNMDHSGPVAAEGTAEFHPQKLHEVTEKCRITYTY
;
A
#
# COMPACT_ATOMS: atom_id res chain seq x y z
N LYS A 1 17.49 -18.49 1.79
CA LYS A 1 17.41 -19.37 2.99
C LYS A 1 15.97 -19.63 3.42
N LEU A 2 15.16 -18.59 3.76
CA LEU A 2 13.76 -18.78 4.21
C LEU A 2 12.91 -19.47 3.13
N LEU A 3 12.98 -18.99 1.89
CA LEU A 3 12.19 -19.56 0.79
C LEU A 3 12.63 -20.96 0.36
N GLU A 4 13.83 -21.39 0.68
CA GLU A 4 14.36 -22.74 0.42
C GLU A 4 13.90 -23.76 1.46
N ASP A 5 13.47 -23.30 2.63
CA ASP A 5 13.01 -24.16 3.72
C ASP A 5 11.67 -24.81 3.38
N LYS A 6 11.66 -26.15 3.30
CA LYS A 6 10.48 -26.95 2.94
C LYS A 6 9.47 -27.10 4.06
N SER A 7 9.84 -26.78 5.29
CA SER A 7 8.93 -26.80 6.45
C SER A 7 8.04 -25.55 6.56
N ILE A 8 8.32 -24.51 5.76
CA ILE A 8 7.54 -23.28 5.71
C ILE A 8 6.53 -23.38 4.57
N ASP A 9 5.24 -23.29 4.85
CA ASP A 9 4.16 -23.33 3.87
C ASP A 9 3.76 -21.93 3.42
N ALA A 10 3.82 -20.93 4.31
CA ALA A 10 3.37 -19.57 4.06
C ALA A 10 4.32 -18.54 4.66
N VAL A 11 4.32 -17.34 4.09
CA VAL A 11 5.11 -16.20 4.57
C VAL A 11 4.25 -14.96 4.79
N VAL A 12 4.62 -14.16 5.77
CA VAL A 12 4.02 -12.83 6.03
C VAL A 12 5.04 -11.77 5.63
N ILE A 13 4.64 -10.85 4.74
CA ILE A 13 5.47 -9.77 4.23
C ILE A 13 4.99 -8.45 4.83
N THR A 14 5.82 -7.85 5.70
CA THR A 14 5.56 -6.61 6.43
C THR A 14 6.68 -5.59 6.25
N THR A 15 7.35 -5.67 5.13
CA THR A 15 8.46 -4.79 4.73
C THR A 15 7.94 -3.41 4.26
N PRO A 16 8.81 -2.44 3.95
CA PRO A 16 8.39 -1.26 3.20
C PRO A 16 7.78 -1.62 1.84
N ASP A 17 6.87 -0.76 1.36
CA ASP A 17 5.98 -1.04 0.22
C ASP A 17 6.73 -1.45 -1.06
N HIS A 18 7.89 -0.84 -1.33
CA HIS A 18 8.70 -1.13 -2.52
C HIS A 18 9.29 -2.55 -2.57
N TRP A 19 9.27 -3.27 -1.45
CA TRP A 19 9.70 -4.67 -1.37
C TRP A 19 8.55 -5.67 -1.59
N HIS A 20 7.29 -5.25 -1.39
CA HIS A 20 6.13 -6.16 -1.38
C HIS A 20 6.03 -7.02 -2.63
N ALA A 21 6.14 -6.40 -3.80
CA ALA A 21 5.99 -7.12 -5.07
C ALA A 21 7.09 -8.16 -5.27
N ARG A 22 8.34 -7.78 -5.08
CA ARG A 22 9.48 -8.68 -5.26
C ARG A 22 9.39 -9.88 -4.32
N MET A 23 9.15 -9.64 -3.03
CA MET A 23 9.07 -10.71 -2.05
C MET A 23 7.89 -11.64 -2.29
N THR A 24 6.72 -11.10 -2.68
CA THR A 24 5.53 -11.91 -3.00
C THR A 24 5.79 -12.80 -4.22
N ILE A 25 6.37 -12.26 -5.28
CA ILE A 25 6.68 -13.02 -6.50
C ILE A 25 7.67 -14.14 -6.20
N ASP A 26 8.75 -13.83 -5.48
CA ASP A 26 9.77 -14.81 -5.11
C ASP A 26 9.19 -15.91 -4.20
N ALA A 27 8.30 -15.57 -3.27
CA ALA A 27 7.61 -16.53 -2.42
C ALA A 27 6.69 -17.47 -3.23
N CYS A 28 5.90 -16.91 -4.15
CA CYS A 28 5.05 -17.70 -5.03
C CYS A 28 5.86 -18.70 -5.88
N HIS A 29 6.98 -18.26 -6.47
CA HIS A 29 7.89 -19.15 -7.22
C HIS A 29 8.52 -20.23 -6.35
N ALA A 30 8.74 -19.93 -5.06
CA ALA A 30 9.23 -20.92 -4.09
C ALA A 30 8.14 -21.86 -3.55
N GLY A 31 6.90 -21.74 -4.05
CA GLY A 31 5.77 -22.58 -3.65
C GLY A 31 5.16 -22.19 -2.31
N LYS A 32 5.36 -20.97 -1.82
CA LYS A 32 4.81 -20.48 -0.55
C LYS A 32 3.53 -19.68 -0.78
N ASP A 33 2.56 -19.82 0.11
CA ASP A 33 1.45 -18.91 0.22
C ASP A 33 1.89 -17.60 0.89
N VAL A 34 1.16 -16.50 0.67
CA VAL A 34 1.62 -15.18 1.08
C VAL A 34 0.49 -14.38 1.74
N TYR A 35 0.78 -13.79 2.88
CA TYR A 35 0.07 -12.64 3.41
C TYR A 35 0.97 -11.41 3.21
N CYS A 36 0.54 -10.49 2.35
CA CYS A 36 1.29 -9.27 2.07
C CYS A 36 0.58 -8.05 2.63
N GLU A 37 1.27 -7.25 3.45
CA GLU A 37 0.72 -6.02 3.99
C GLU A 37 0.31 -5.03 2.90
N LYS A 38 -0.58 -4.13 3.27
CA LYS A 38 -1.01 -3.00 2.42
C LYS A 38 0.04 -1.86 2.49
N PRO A 39 0.15 -1.06 1.44
CA PRO A 39 -0.41 -1.22 0.09
C PRO A 39 0.24 -2.40 -0.63
N LEU A 40 -0.51 -3.11 -1.43
CA LEU A 40 -0.07 -4.38 -2.03
C LEU A 40 1.20 -4.25 -2.87
N SER A 41 1.35 -3.16 -3.61
CA SER A 41 2.49 -2.91 -4.50
C SER A 41 2.76 -1.41 -4.63
N LEU A 42 3.95 -1.04 -5.05
CA LEU A 42 4.32 0.35 -5.31
C LEU A 42 3.71 0.84 -6.64
N THR A 43 3.64 -0.03 -7.65
CA THR A 43 3.12 0.30 -8.98
C THR A 43 2.04 -0.69 -9.44
N ILE A 44 1.17 -0.24 -10.35
CA ILE A 44 0.14 -1.09 -10.97
C ILE A 44 0.78 -2.28 -11.71
N ALA A 45 1.89 -2.05 -12.40
CA ALA A 45 2.60 -3.10 -13.12
C ALA A 45 3.13 -4.19 -12.19
N GLU A 46 3.66 -3.83 -11.03
CA GLU A 46 4.07 -4.78 -9.99
C GLU A 46 2.88 -5.60 -9.49
N GLY A 47 1.77 -4.95 -9.15
CA GLY A 47 0.55 -5.65 -8.72
C GLY A 47 0.07 -6.67 -9.74
N ARG A 48 0.13 -6.36 -11.03
CA ARG A 48 -0.20 -7.33 -12.10
C ARG A 48 0.76 -8.52 -12.13
N ARG A 49 2.07 -8.28 -11.95
CA ARG A 49 3.07 -9.37 -11.88
C ARG A 49 2.85 -10.27 -10.66
N MET A 50 2.47 -9.71 -9.51
CA MET A 50 2.11 -10.48 -8.32
C MET A 50 0.92 -11.41 -8.59
N VAL A 51 -0.14 -10.90 -9.26
CA VAL A 51 -1.30 -11.71 -9.66
C VAL A 51 -0.90 -12.86 -10.59
N HIS A 52 -0.04 -12.60 -11.58
CA HIS A 52 0.46 -13.64 -12.48
C HIS A 52 1.26 -14.71 -11.71
N ALA A 53 2.21 -14.31 -10.88
CA ALA A 53 3.02 -15.23 -10.08
C ALA A 53 2.16 -16.10 -9.16
N ALA A 54 1.18 -15.53 -8.49
CA ALA A 54 0.25 -16.28 -7.63
C ALA A 54 -0.53 -17.34 -8.41
N ARG A 55 -1.10 -16.96 -9.55
CA ARG A 55 -1.93 -17.86 -10.38
C ARG A 55 -1.12 -18.97 -11.05
N GLU A 56 0.01 -18.61 -11.68
CA GLU A 56 0.89 -19.58 -12.35
C GLU A 56 1.44 -20.63 -11.39
N ASN A 57 1.79 -20.22 -10.18
CA ASN A 57 2.31 -21.12 -9.15
C ASN A 57 1.21 -21.72 -8.25
N LYS A 58 -0.07 -21.40 -8.51
CA LYS A 58 -1.23 -21.88 -7.73
C LYS A 58 -1.08 -21.61 -6.23
N ARG A 59 -0.64 -20.37 -5.89
CA ARG A 59 -0.46 -19.92 -4.52
C ARG A 59 -1.59 -19.03 -4.06
N ILE A 60 -1.91 -19.09 -2.78
CA ILE A 60 -2.86 -18.19 -2.13
C ILE A 60 -2.10 -16.95 -1.72
N VAL A 61 -2.58 -15.80 -2.16
CA VAL A 61 -2.04 -14.49 -1.77
C VAL A 61 -3.16 -13.65 -1.21
N GLN A 62 -3.01 -13.22 0.04
CA GLN A 62 -3.96 -12.34 0.72
C GLN A 62 -3.32 -10.99 1.00
N THR A 63 -4.03 -9.91 0.67
CA THR A 63 -3.62 -8.55 1.05
C THR A 63 -4.02 -8.24 2.49
N GLY A 64 -3.15 -7.52 3.19
CA GLY A 64 -3.34 -7.10 4.59
C GLY A 64 -4.42 -6.02 4.80
N SER A 65 -5.60 -6.20 4.21
CA SER A 65 -6.77 -5.33 4.42
C SER A 65 -7.53 -5.72 5.69
N GLN A 66 -6.84 -5.65 6.85
CA GLN A 66 -7.33 -6.21 8.12
C GLN A 66 -8.65 -5.60 8.60
N GLN A 67 -9.03 -4.39 8.17
CA GLN A 67 -10.30 -3.77 8.53
C GLN A 67 -11.50 -4.56 8.02
N ARG A 68 -11.35 -5.35 6.94
CA ARG A 68 -12.39 -6.27 6.46
C ARG A 68 -12.71 -7.41 7.44
N SER A 69 -11.81 -7.69 8.38
CA SER A 69 -12.01 -8.68 9.45
C SER A 69 -12.61 -8.07 10.73
N SER A 70 -12.79 -6.72 10.79
CA SER A 70 -13.41 -6.05 11.93
C SER A 70 -14.94 -6.19 11.87
N PRO A 71 -15.60 -6.68 12.95
CA PRO A 71 -17.04 -6.78 13.02
C PRO A 71 -17.77 -5.45 12.79
N GLU A 72 -17.18 -4.34 13.22
CA GLU A 72 -17.75 -2.99 13.10
C GLU A 72 -17.81 -2.56 11.63
N PHE A 73 -16.72 -2.70 10.90
CA PHE A 73 -16.68 -2.38 9.47
C PHE A 73 -17.56 -3.32 8.66
N TRP A 74 -17.53 -4.62 8.98
CA TRP A 74 -18.43 -5.59 8.36
C TRP A 74 -19.89 -5.18 8.54
N LYS A 75 -20.29 -4.89 9.79
CA LYS A 75 -21.67 -4.47 10.10
C LYS A 75 -22.06 -3.19 9.36
N ALA A 76 -21.18 -2.17 9.33
CA ALA A 76 -21.43 -0.94 8.62
C ALA A 76 -21.64 -1.19 7.11
N CYS A 77 -20.74 -1.94 6.48
CA CYS A 77 -20.87 -2.30 5.07
C CYS A 77 -22.15 -3.10 4.78
N MET A 78 -22.55 -4.04 5.66
CA MET A 78 -23.78 -4.81 5.48
C MET A 78 -25.04 -3.95 5.63
N ILE A 79 -25.04 -2.97 6.53
CA ILE A 79 -26.14 -1.99 6.65
C ILE A 79 -26.32 -1.23 5.33
N VAL A 80 -25.23 -0.73 4.76
CA VAL A 80 -25.27 -0.01 3.48
C VAL A 80 -25.70 -0.92 2.35
N ARG A 81 -25.09 -2.09 2.19
CA ARG A 81 -25.35 -3.04 1.10
C ARG A 81 -26.77 -3.62 1.10
N ASN A 82 -27.39 -3.71 2.27
CA ASN A 82 -28.78 -4.18 2.39
C ASN A 82 -29.83 -3.06 2.34
N GLY A 83 -29.42 -1.84 1.99
CA GLY A 83 -30.33 -0.72 1.73
C GLY A 83 -30.94 -0.07 2.97
N PHE A 84 -30.41 -0.33 4.19
CA PHE A 84 -30.97 0.25 5.43
C PHE A 84 -30.86 1.78 5.49
N ILE A 85 -29.95 2.38 4.70
CA ILE A 85 -29.81 3.84 4.57
C ILE A 85 -30.42 4.38 3.26
N GLY A 86 -31.11 3.54 2.49
CA GLY A 86 -31.61 3.88 1.15
C GLY A 86 -30.49 3.88 0.09
N ASP A 87 -30.77 4.52 -1.04
CA ASP A 87 -29.81 4.61 -2.16
C ASP A 87 -28.64 5.52 -1.80
N VAL A 88 -27.43 4.99 -1.89
CA VAL A 88 -26.20 5.78 -1.72
C VAL A 88 -26.02 6.69 -2.93
N LYS A 89 -25.93 7.99 -2.70
CA LYS A 89 -25.70 9.00 -3.75
C LYS A 89 -24.26 9.49 -3.77
N GLU A 90 -23.62 9.54 -2.62
CA GLU A 90 -22.26 10.02 -2.45
C GLU A 90 -21.61 9.33 -1.24
N VAL A 91 -20.30 9.09 -1.35
CA VAL A 91 -19.47 8.62 -0.23
C VAL A 91 -18.31 9.60 -0.05
N LEU A 92 -18.20 10.17 1.13
CA LEU A 92 -17.09 11.05 1.47
C LEU A 92 -16.04 10.27 2.26
N VAL A 93 -14.82 10.21 1.72
CA VAL A 93 -13.70 9.50 2.34
C VAL A 93 -12.65 10.52 2.78
N GLY A 94 -12.44 10.63 4.09
CA GLY A 94 -11.37 11.43 4.66
C GLY A 94 -10.13 10.57 4.94
N ILE A 95 -8.97 11.07 4.54
CA ILE A 95 -7.67 10.51 4.92
C ILE A 95 -6.84 11.59 5.61
N PRO A 96 -5.98 11.23 6.60
CA PRO A 96 -5.16 12.22 7.29
C PRO A 96 -4.16 12.86 6.33
N GLY A 97 -3.81 14.12 6.60
CA GLY A 97 -2.73 14.79 5.90
C GLY A 97 -1.36 14.14 6.18
N PRO A 98 -0.33 14.51 5.42
CA PRO A 98 1.01 13.99 5.63
C PRO A 98 1.56 14.45 7.00
N ASN A 99 2.17 13.50 7.69
CA ASN A 99 2.93 13.77 8.92
C ASN A 99 4.42 13.57 8.60
N HIS A 100 4.93 14.42 7.71
CA HIS A 100 6.31 14.32 7.21
C HIS A 100 7.33 14.86 8.23
N PRO A 101 8.59 14.40 8.16
CA PRO A 101 9.62 14.72 9.14
C PRO A 101 10.22 16.14 9.00
N GLY A 102 9.69 16.98 8.10
CA GLY A 102 10.24 18.29 7.77
C GLY A 102 11.44 18.20 6.81
N ASP A 103 12.29 19.20 6.82
CA ASP A 103 13.48 19.26 5.98
C ASP A 103 14.36 18.03 6.23
N ILE A 104 14.76 17.38 5.14
CA ILE A 104 15.61 16.21 5.19
C ILE A 104 17.05 16.57 5.60
N GLY A 105 17.49 17.80 5.26
CA GLY A 105 18.86 18.23 5.54
C GLY A 105 19.93 17.61 4.63
N PRO A 106 21.21 17.70 5.00
CA PRO A 106 22.31 17.14 4.23
C PRO A 106 22.34 15.61 4.28
N VAL A 107 23.04 15.01 3.32
CA VAL A 107 23.30 13.56 3.28
C VAL A 107 24.01 13.12 4.56
N GLU A 108 23.59 12.00 5.11
CA GLU A 108 24.13 11.39 6.31
C GLU A 108 24.95 10.12 5.97
N MET A 109 25.83 9.72 6.87
CA MET A 109 26.49 8.41 6.77
C MET A 109 25.50 7.30 7.13
N VAL A 110 25.59 6.19 6.41
CA VAL A 110 24.80 5.00 6.74
C VAL A 110 25.25 4.45 8.10
N PRO A 111 24.34 4.24 9.07
CA PRO A 111 24.69 3.59 10.33
C PRO A 111 25.29 2.19 10.08
N PRO A 112 26.32 1.78 10.82
CA PRO A 112 27.02 0.51 10.56
C PRO A 112 26.12 -0.73 10.75
N GLU A 113 25.07 -0.63 11.54
CA GLU A 113 24.07 -1.69 11.78
C GLU A 113 23.00 -1.79 10.68
N LEU A 114 22.91 -0.80 9.76
CA LEU A 114 21.94 -0.79 8.67
C LEU A 114 22.57 -1.25 7.36
N ASN A 115 22.10 -2.38 6.84
CA ASN A 115 22.38 -2.74 5.46
C ASN A 115 21.49 -1.92 4.51
N TYR A 116 21.93 -0.71 4.17
CA TYR A 116 21.14 0.22 3.39
C TYR A 116 20.92 -0.24 1.94
N ASP A 117 21.88 -0.95 1.35
CA ASP A 117 21.74 -1.54 0.01
C ASP A 117 20.59 -2.57 -0.01
N MET A 118 20.54 -3.44 0.98
CA MET A 118 19.40 -4.38 1.15
C MET A 118 18.10 -3.64 1.45
N TRP A 119 18.14 -2.55 2.22
CA TRP A 119 16.94 -1.76 2.49
C TRP A 119 16.38 -1.13 1.21
N LEU A 120 17.23 -0.56 0.37
CA LEU A 120 16.85 -0.03 -0.93
C LEU A 120 16.29 -1.11 -1.86
N GLY A 121 16.95 -2.26 -1.94
CA GLY A 121 16.50 -3.41 -2.74
C GLY A 121 16.14 -3.03 -4.18
N PRO A 122 14.87 -3.18 -4.61
CA PRO A 122 14.45 -2.85 -5.97
C PRO A 122 14.31 -1.35 -6.25
N ALA A 123 14.35 -0.49 -5.22
CA ALA A 123 14.21 0.95 -5.39
C ALA A 123 15.49 1.59 -5.96
N SER A 124 15.34 2.80 -6.51
CA SER A 124 16.47 3.57 -7.03
C SER A 124 17.49 3.90 -5.95
N LEU A 125 18.77 3.85 -6.29
CA LEU A 125 19.84 4.26 -5.40
C LEU A 125 19.70 5.76 -5.06
N LYS A 126 19.53 6.05 -3.78
CA LYS A 126 19.49 7.40 -3.22
C LYS A 126 20.48 7.51 -2.07
N PRO A 127 21.11 8.67 -1.86
CA PRO A 127 21.92 8.90 -0.67
C PRO A 127 21.12 8.64 0.61
N PHE A 128 21.79 8.08 1.61
CA PHE A 128 21.17 7.80 2.89
C PHE A 128 20.79 9.08 3.63
N HIS A 129 19.64 9.02 4.27
CA HIS A 129 19.20 10.01 5.25
C HIS A 129 18.25 9.36 6.25
N SER A 130 18.41 9.61 7.55
CA SER A 130 17.60 9.02 8.62
C SER A 130 16.11 9.35 8.47
N LYS A 131 15.77 10.52 7.93
CA LYS A 131 14.39 10.93 7.64
C LYS A 131 13.81 10.32 6.34
N ARG A 132 14.55 9.46 5.65
CA ARG A 132 14.10 8.76 4.44
C ARG A 132 13.72 7.31 4.71
N VAL A 133 14.22 6.74 5.78
CA VAL A 133 14.02 5.33 6.18
C VAL A 133 12.99 5.17 7.30
N HIS A 134 12.78 3.96 7.78
CA HIS A 134 11.81 3.59 8.82
C HIS A 134 10.40 4.09 8.44
N TYR A 135 9.68 4.73 9.36
CA TYR A 135 8.33 5.23 9.10
C TYR A 135 8.26 6.22 7.92
N ASN A 136 9.32 7.01 7.73
CA ASN A 136 9.33 8.14 6.80
C ASN A 136 9.47 7.74 5.33
N PHE A 137 9.76 6.49 5.01
CA PHE A 137 9.79 6.02 3.62
C PHE A 137 8.49 6.35 2.86
N ARG A 138 7.39 6.47 3.56
CA ARG A 138 6.05 6.77 3.03
C ARG A 138 5.96 8.08 2.27
N PHE A 139 6.88 9.01 2.51
CA PHE A 139 6.85 10.35 1.93
C PHE A 139 7.68 10.47 0.65
N TRP A 140 8.22 9.37 0.13
CA TRP A 140 9.11 9.32 -1.03
C TRP A 140 8.57 8.36 -2.08
N TRP A 141 8.41 8.85 -3.34
CA TRP A 141 7.85 8.08 -4.45
C TRP A 141 8.63 6.81 -4.79
N ASP A 142 9.94 6.79 -4.51
CA ASP A 142 10.77 5.59 -4.72
C ASP A 142 10.32 4.42 -3.83
N TYR A 143 9.60 4.68 -2.74
CA TYR A 143 9.30 3.67 -1.71
C TYR A 143 7.82 3.50 -1.41
N SER A 144 6.99 4.53 -1.61
CA SER A 144 5.57 4.51 -1.26
C SER A 144 4.78 5.63 -1.96
N GLY A 145 3.47 5.70 -1.72
CA GLY A 145 2.56 6.72 -2.26
C GLY A 145 1.94 7.65 -1.19
N GLY A 146 2.60 7.82 -0.04
CA GLY A 146 2.13 8.70 1.03
C GLY A 146 0.87 8.23 1.73
N GLN A 147 0.11 9.17 2.27
CA GLN A 147 -1.12 8.85 2.99
C GLN A 147 -2.21 8.28 2.07
N MET A 148 -2.17 8.61 0.78
CA MET A 148 -3.11 8.06 -0.20
C MET A 148 -3.02 6.53 -0.27
N THR A 149 -1.82 5.96 -0.28
CA THR A 149 -1.63 4.51 -0.29
C THR A 149 -1.55 3.91 1.12
N ASN A 150 -1.22 4.70 2.15
CA ASN A 150 -1.17 4.24 3.53
C ASN A 150 -2.59 4.14 4.14
N PHE A 151 -3.23 5.27 4.45
CA PHE A 151 -4.60 5.30 5.00
C PHE A 151 -5.67 5.15 3.92
N GLY A 152 -5.43 5.67 2.72
CA GLY A 152 -6.35 5.50 1.61
C GLY A 152 -6.59 4.04 1.25
N ALA A 153 -5.58 3.18 1.36
CA ALA A 153 -5.74 1.73 1.15
C ALA A 153 -6.79 1.11 2.09
N HIS A 154 -6.96 1.64 3.30
CA HIS A 154 -8.00 1.19 4.22
C HIS A 154 -9.35 1.86 3.94
N HIS A 155 -9.36 3.19 3.86
CA HIS A 155 -10.62 3.93 3.84
C HIS A 155 -11.34 3.79 2.49
N LEU A 156 -10.60 3.79 1.37
CA LEU A 156 -11.16 3.56 0.04
C LEU A 156 -11.61 2.11 -0.12
N ASP A 157 -10.91 1.15 0.49
CA ASP A 157 -11.29 -0.25 0.49
C ASP A 157 -12.63 -0.47 1.20
N ILE A 158 -12.87 0.20 2.33
CA ILE A 158 -14.16 0.13 3.04
C ILE A 158 -15.28 0.76 2.20
N ALA A 159 -15.02 1.89 1.54
CA ALA A 159 -15.98 2.50 0.62
C ALA A 159 -16.34 1.55 -0.52
N GLN A 160 -15.34 0.98 -1.17
CA GLN A 160 -15.49 -0.02 -2.24
C GLN A 160 -16.30 -1.22 -1.79
N TRP A 161 -16.02 -1.74 -0.60
CA TRP A 161 -16.75 -2.85 0.02
C TRP A 161 -18.20 -2.48 0.32
N GLY A 162 -18.44 -1.33 0.95
CA GLY A 162 -19.78 -0.82 1.27
C GLY A 162 -20.66 -0.62 0.04
N LEU A 163 -20.08 -0.14 -1.05
CA LEU A 163 -20.74 0.03 -2.35
C LEU A 163 -20.99 -1.28 -3.10
N ASN A 164 -20.53 -2.42 -2.59
CA ASN A 164 -20.58 -3.72 -3.28
C ASN A 164 -19.86 -3.75 -4.63
N MET A 165 -18.75 -3.03 -4.75
CA MET A 165 -17.99 -2.87 -5.99
C MET A 165 -16.68 -3.69 -6.00
N ASP A 166 -16.61 -4.79 -5.24
CA ASP A 166 -15.41 -5.64 -5.15
C ASP A 166 -14.95 -6.22 -6.50
N HIS A 167 -15.87 -6.38 -7.46
CA HIS A 167 -15.58 -6.91 -8.80
C HIS A 167 -15.56 -5.84 -9.88
N SER A 168 -15.64 -4.58 -9.51
CA SER A 168 -15.68 -3.43 -10.39
C SER A 168 -14.78 -2.31 -9.86
N GLY A 169 -14.84 -1.15 -10.48
CA GLY A 169 -14.11 0.04 -10.05
C GLY A 169 -14.73 1.30 -10.64
N PRO A 170 -14.21 2.47 -10.31
CA PRO A 170 -14.70 3.70 -10.89
C PRO A 170 -14.48 3.73 -12.40
N VAL A 171 -15.45 4.29 -13.13
CA VAL A 171 -15.37 4.49 -14.57
C VAL A 171 -14.64 5.78 -14.94
N ALA A 172 -14.53 6.70 -13.99
CA ALA A 172 -13.75 7.93 -14.13
C ALA A 172 -13.13 8.34 -12.79
N ALA A 173 -12.00 9.03 -12.87
CA ALA A 173 -11.34 9.66 -11.72
C ALA A 173 -10.81 11.02 -12.15
N GLU A 174 -11.13 12.05 -11.39
CA GLU A 174 -10.61 13.40 -11.57
C GLU A 174 -10.19 13.98 -10.23
N GLY A 175 -9.23 14.90 -10.22
CA GLY A 175 -8.82 15.47 -8.96
C GLY A 175 -7.76 16.55 -9.08
N THR A 176 -7.48 17.14 -7.92
CA THR A 176 -6.42 18.13 -7.74
C THR A 176 -5.51 17.70 -6.62
N ALA A 177 -4.24 18.09 -6.70
CA ALA A 177 -3.25 17.82 -5.67
C ALA A 177 -2.35 19.04 -5.47
N GLU A 178 -2.02 19.28 -4.21
CA GLU A 178 -1.03 20.27 -3.80
C GLU A 178 0.19 19.53 -3.25
N PHE A 179 1.37 19.98 -3.59
CA PHE A 179 2.64 19.46 -3.09
C PHE A 179 3.32 20.49 -2.20
N HIS A 180 4.17 20.01 -1.31
CA HIS A 180 4.86 20.93 -0.40
C HIS A 180 5.71 21.94 -1.19
N PRO A 181 5.52 23.27 -0.97
CA PRO A 181 6.16 24.30 -1.80
C PRO A 181 7.69 24.27 -1.75
N GLN A 182 8.25 23.85 -0.63
CA GLN A 182 9.69 23.69 -0.45
C GLN A 182 10.18 22.28 -0.78
N LYS A 183 9.31 21.38 -1.27
CA LYS A 183 9.63 19.99 -1.62
C LYS A 183 10.31 19.19 -0.49
N LEU A 184 9.85 19.41 0.74
CA LEU A 184 10.36 18.68 1.92
C LEU A 184 10.06 17.17 1.86
N HIS A 185 9.13 16.78 1.00
CA HIS A 185 8.79 15.40 0.63
C HIS A 185 8.22 15.40 -0.80
N GLU A 186 8.01 14.23 -1.37
CA GLU A 186 7.58 14.08 -2.77
C GLU A 186 6.07 13.81 -2.91
N VAL A 187 5.42 13.28 -1.89
CA VAL A 187 3.99 12.94 -1.93
C VAL A 187 3.09 14.17 -1.75
N THR A 188 1.81 14.02 -2.04
CA THR A 188 0.85 15.12 -1.96
C THR A 188 0.66 15.61 -0.53
N GLU A 189 0.63 16.93 -0.35
CA GLU A 189 0.28 17.62 0.89
C GLU A 189 -1.23 17.58 1.13
N LYS A 190 -1.98 17.94 0.08
CA LYS A 190 -3.43 17.87 0.03
C LYS A 190 -3.86 17.32 -1.31
N CYS A 191 -4.94 16.56 -1.33
CA CYS A 191 -5.59 16.16 -2.56
C CYS A 191 -7.10 16.08 -2.38
N ARG A 192 -7.81 16.29 -3.48
CA ARG A 192 -9.23 15.98 -3.61
C ARG A 192 -9.41 15.19 -4.89
N ILE A 193 -9.96 13.99 -4.77
CA ILE A 193 -10.19 13.10 -5.90
C ILE A 193 -11.67 12.70 -5.88
N THR A 194 -12.31 12.82 -7.04
CA THR A 194 -13.68 12.37 -7.27
C THR A 194 -13.62 11.12 -8.14
N TYR A 195 -14.23 10.05 -7.68
CA TYR A 195 -14.43 8.82 -8.42
C TYR A 195 -15.88 8.71 -8.84
N THR A 196 -16.13 8.38 -10.11
CA THR A 196 -17.47 8.08 -10.63
C THR A 196 -17.60 6.57 -10.81
N TYR A 197 -18.67 6.01 -10.23
CA TYR A 197 -18.99 4.57 -10.30
C TYR A 197 -20.17 4.31 -11.21
#